data_812e9ab50ad3a61c0241a7b0dd564000
#
_entry.id   812e9ab50ad3a61c0241a7b0dd564000
#
_cell.length_a   1.000
_cell.length_b   1.000
_cell.length_c   1.000
_cell.angle_alpha   90.00
_cell.angle_beta   90.00
_cell.angle_gamma   90.00
#
_symmetry.space_group_name_H-M   'P 1'
#
loop_
_entity.id
_entity.type
_entity.pdbx_description
1 polymer ?
#
loop_
_entity_poly.entity_id
_entity_poly.type
_entity_poly.pdbx_seq_one_letter_code
_entity_poly.pdbx_strand_id
1 'polypeptide(L)'
;GPVTALGDVDAYTAGEMRRTPIYDRAALPSGAHVDGPAIIREDTATTVIEPGWRAEMTASGDLVMTRVIALPTRMAIGTTCDPVMLEVFNNLFMSIAEQMGFTLQNTAYSVNIKERLDFSCAVFAADGGLIANAPHIPIHLGSMGQSVRTVIDKNTGRIKPGDVFVLNDPYNGGTHLPDITVITPVFGDSDKGGAGNGDILFYVGSRGHHADIGGITPGSMPPDSKVVEEEGVLLDNVKLVEGGRFQEKSIVKHLTSAQYPARNVDQNLADLRAQVAANERGVQELRKMVDHYGLDVVHAYMGHVQDNAEESVRRVIDVLKDGEFTYPMDEGSVVKVKITFDKRARGATLDFTGTSAQRPTNFNAPTAVVRAAALYVFRTLVGDDIPMNDGCLKPITFIVPDGCMLAPSYPAPVVAGNVETSQCVTDALYGALGVMAASQGTMNNFTF
;
A
#
# COMPACT_ATOMS: atom_id res chain seq x y z
N GLY A 1 3.63 36.66 42.02
CA GLY A 1 4.05 38.09 42.02
C GLY A 1 4.42 38.54 40.61
N PRO A 2 4.58 39.83 40.35
CA PRO A 2 4.96 40.34 39.03
C PRO A 2 6.37 39.83 38.69
N VAL A 3 6.50 39.32 37.48
CA VAL A 3 7.79 38.83 36.93
C VAL A 3 8.50 40.01 36.28
N THR A 4 9.73 40.30 36.67
CA THR A 4 10.48 41.44 36.15
C THR A 4 11.57 40.94 35.17
N ALA A 5 11.57 41.48 33.96
CA ALA A 5 12.59 41.19 32.98
C ALA A 5 13.93 41.85 33.37
N LEU A 6 15.06 41.18 33.12
CA LEU A 6 16.40 41.69 33.25
C LEU A 6 16.77 42.74 32.20
N GLY A 7 16.13 42.65 31.04
CA GLY A 7 16.34 43.48 29.87
C GLY A 7 15.69 42.83 28.65
N ASP A 8 15.95 43.40 27.48
CA ASP A 8 15.43 42.88 26.20
C ASP A 8 16.56 42.69 25.20
N VAL A 9 16.36 41.77 24.26
CA VAL A 9 17.24 41.51 23.12
C VAL A 9 16.40 41.41 21.84
N ASP A 10 16.97 41.76 20.71
CA ASP A 10 16.35 41.47 19.43
C ASP A 10 16.67 40.01 19.05
N ALA A 11 15.67 39.17 19.03
CA ALA A 11 15.78 37.76 18.69
C ALA A 11 14.92 37.41 17.46
N TYR A 12 15.43 36.55 16.60
CA TYR A 12 14.65 36.04 15.46
C TYR A 12 13.75 34.88 15.94
N THR A 13 12.45 35.12 15.91
CA THR A 13 11.45 34.16 16.39
C THR A 13 10.17 34.26 15.57
N ALA A 14 9.54 33.14 15.30
CA ALA A 14 8.34 33.04 14.45
C ALA A 14 8.47 33.76 13.09
N GLY A 15 9.66 33.68 12.46
CA GLY A 15 9.90 34.19 11.11
C GLY A 15 10.28 35.68 11.02
N GLU A 16 10.44 36.38 12.13
CA GLU A 16 10.82 37.81 12.13
C GLU A 16 11.68 38.20 13.35
N MET A 17 12.36 39.34 13.26
CA MET A 17 13.10 39.92 14.40
C MET A 17 12.10 40.55 15.36
N ARG A 18 12.15 40.14 16.63
CA ARG A 18 11.24 40.65 17.69
C ARG A 18 12.02 41.06 18.92
N ARG A 19 11.58 42.14 19.52
CA ARG A 19 12.05 42.55 20.84
C ARG A 19 11.60 41.52 21.87
N THR A 20 12.58 40.82 22.50
CA THR A 20 12.34 39.63 23.33
C THR A 20 12.88 39.85 24.73
N PRO A 21 12.04 39.86 25.76
CA PRO A 21 12.48 40.08 27.14
C PRO A 21 13.25 38.87 27.67
N ILE A 22 14.25 39.14 28.53
CA ILE A 22 15.06 38.14 29.20
C ILE A 22 14.68 38.09 30.68
N TYR A 23 14.46 36.89 31.21
CA TYR A 23 14.20 36.65 32.64
C TYR A 23 15.26 35.77 33.24
N ASP A 24 15.49 35.91 34.56
CA ASP A 24 16.31 35.00 35.33
C ASP A 24 15.43 33.93 35.95
N ARG A 25 15.74 32.65 35.69
CA ARG A 25 14.96 31.53 36.24
C ARG A 25 14.92 31.52 37.76
N ALA A 26 16.07 31.89 38.40
CA ALA A 26 16.15 31.91 39.86
C ALA A 26 15.25 32.99 40.50
N ALA A 27 14.89 34.02 39.74
CA ALA A 27 13.99 35.08 40.16
C ALA A 27 12.48 34.78 39.91
N LEU A 28 12.15 33.66 39.26
CA LEU A 28 10.76 33.27 38.97
C LEU A 28 10.17 32.53 40.19
N PRO A 29 9.16 33.10 40.88
CA PRO A 29 8.51 32.40 41.98
C PRO A 29 7.61 31.28 41.46
N SER A 30 7.31 30.30 42.30
CA SER A 30 6.32 29.27 42.00
C SER A 30 4.97 29.89 41.62
N GLY A 31 4.36 29.39 40.56
CA GLY A 31 3.13 29.91 39.96
C GLY A 31 3.32 31.15 39.09
N ALA A 32 4.56 31.62 38.90
CA ALA A 32 4.86 32.66 37.92
C ALA A 32 4.71 32.10 36.50
N HIS A 33 4.23 32.91 35.59
CA HIS A 33 4.17 32.59 34.18
C HIS A 33 4.80 33.69 33.34
N VAL A 34 5.40 33.25 32.22
CA VAL A 34 6.06 34.12 31.23
C VAL A 34 5.47 33.77 29.86
N ASP A 35 4.92 34.74 29.18
CA ASP A 35 4.39 34.58 27.81
C ASP A 35 5.49 34.84 26.77
N GLY A 36 5.52 34.05 25.70
CA GLY A 36 6.43 34.26 24.58
C GLY A 36 5.98 35.39 23.63
N PRO A 37 6.91 36.03 22.90
CA PRO A 37 8.32 35.68 22.86
C PRO A 37 9.09 36.09 24.14
N ALA A 38 9.89 35.20 24.70
CA ALA A 38 10.69 35.48 25.88
C ALA A 38 11.88 34.51 25.97
N ILE A 39 12.91 34.91 26.73
CA ILE A 39 14.05 34.06 27.04
C ILE A 39 14.17 33.96 28.56
N ILE A 40 14.23 32.73 29.08
CA ILE A 40 14.52 32.46 30.48
C ILE A 40 15.96 31.92 30.56
N ARG A 41 16.82 32.65 31.26
CA ARG A 41 18.25 32.34 31.45
C ARG A 41 18.45 31.66 32.79
N GLU A 42 19.35 30.67 32.84
CA GLU A 42 19.91 30.09 34.05
C GLU A 42 21.42 29.82 33.87
N ASP A 43 22.11 29.40 34.91
CA ASP A 43 23.56 29.25 34.88
C ASP A 43 24.09 28.27 33.84
N THR A 44 23.32 27.22 33.57
CA THR A 44 23.71 26.10 32.69
C THR A 44 22.83 25.91 31.45
N ALA A 45 21.72 26.67 31.32
CA ALA A 45 20.78 26.52 30.24
C ALA A 45 20.05 27.82 29.88
N THR A 46 19.41 27.81 28.72
CA THR A 46 18.55 28.89 28.26
C THR A 46 17.28 28.28 27.70
N THR A 47 16.13 28.73 28.20
CA THR A 47 14.81 28.32 27.68
C THR A 47 14.24 29.45 26.82
N VAL A 48 13.99 29.15 25.55
CA VAL A 48 13.34 30.08 24.61
C VAL A 48 11.84 29.77 24.57
N ILE A 49 11.04 30.80 24.80
CA ILE A 49 9.57 30.70 24.72
C ILE A 49 9.14 31.40 23.43
N GLU A 50 8.65 30.61 22.48
CA GLU A 50 8.16 31.13 21.20
C GLU A 50 6.84 31.88 21.37
N PRO A 51 6.48 32.82 20.45
CA PRO A 51 5.17 33.45 20.44
C PRO A 51 4.02 32.44 20.49
N GLY A 52 3.02 32.74 21.34
CA GLY A 52 1.89 31.84 21.53
C GLY A 52 2.10 30.69 22.51
N TRP A 53 3.28 30.65 23.16
CA TRP A 53 3.57 29.74 24.25
C TRP A 53 3.64 30.49 25.58
N ARG A 54 3.38 29.77 26.65
CA ARG A 54 3.52 30.21 28.03
C ARG A 54 4.38 29.22 28.79
N ALA A 55 5.36 29.70 29.54
CA ALA A 55 6.08 28.93 30.55
C ALA A 55 5.49 29.23 31.93
N GLU A 56 5.20 28.20 32.72
CA GLU A 56 4.77 28.30 34.10
C GLU A 56 5.77 27.60 35.03
N MET A 57 6.18 28.31 36.10
CA MET A 57 7.03 27.76 37.15
C MET A 57 6.19 26.94 38.13
N THR A 58 6.40 25.63 38.19
CA THR A 58 5.67 24.75 39.12
C THR A 58 6.17 24.90 40.57
N ALA A 59 5.43 24.32 41.51
CA ALA A 59 5.84 24.27 42.92
C ALA A 59 7.11 23.42 43.14
N SER A 60 7.41 22.46 42.24
CA SER A 60 8.63 21.66 42.24
C SER A 60 9.83 22.34 41.56
N GLY A 61 9.61 23.53 41.00
CA GLY A 61 10.69 24.28 40.33
C GLY A 61 10.88 23.93 38.85
N ASP A 62 9.94 23.17 38.24
CA ASP A 62 9.97 22.84 36.82
C ASP A 62 9.34 23.96 36.01
N LEU A 63 9.81 24.16 34.77
CA LEU A 63 9.14 24.99 33.76
C LEU A 63 8.25 24.14 32.87
N VAL A 64 6.94 24.35 32.95
CA VAL A 64 5.96 23.70 32.08
C VAL A 64 5.60 24.66 30.96
N MET A 65 5.85 24.23 29.71
CA MET A 65 5.56 25.01 28.51
C MET A 65 4.21 24.58 27.93
N THR A 66 3.26 25.51 27.83
CA THR A 66 1.94 25.26 27.23
C THR A 66 1.69 26.22 26.09
N ARG A 67 1.17 25.74 24.99
CA ARG A 67 0.70 26.61 23.92
C ARG A 67 -0.61 27.27 24.32
N VAL A 68 -0.64 28.59 24.40
CA VAL A 68 -1.80 29.38 24.83
C VAL A 68 -2.52 30.08 23.66
N ILE A 69 -1.82 30.25 22.52
CA ILE A 69 -2.44 30.67 21.26
C ILE A 69 -2.42 29.46 20.34
N ALA A 70 -3.60 28.97 19.97
CA ALA A 70 -3.70 27.90 18.99
C ALA A 70 -2.96 28.30 17.71
N LEU A 71 -2.21 27.36 17.11
CA LEU A 71 -1.72 27.60 15.75
C LEU A 71 -2.93 27.94 14.88
N PRO A 72 -2.84 28.98 14.02
CA PRO A 72 -3.84 29.13 13.00
C PRO A 72 -3.91 27.78 12.28
N THR A 73 -5.12 27.21 12.24
CA THR A 73 -5.38 26.07 11.38
C THR A 73 -4.96 26.55 10.00
N ARG A 74 -3.83 26.06 9.48
CA ARG A 74 -3.45 26.32 8.09
C ARG A 74 -4.52 25.65 7.25
N MET A 75 -5.63 26.33 7.10
CA MET A 75 -6.56 26.08 6.02
C MET A 75 -5.89 26.54 4.74
N ALA A 76 -6.08 25.74 3.74
CA ALA A 76 -5.77 26.00 2.35
C ALA A 76 -4.36 25.62 1.89
N ILE A 77 -3.99 24.38 2.10
CA ILE A 77 -3.36 23.67 1.00
C ILE A 77 -4.51 23.48 0.01
N GLY A 78 -4.48 24.16 -1.12
CA GLY A 78 -5.52 24.03 -2.13
C GLY A 78 -5.47 22.67 -2.80
N THR A 79 -6.47 22.38 -3.61
CA THR A 79 -6.49 21.16 -4.47
C THR A 79 -5.54 21.26 -5.67
N THR A 80 -4.89 22.40 -5.89
CA THR A 80 -3.86 22.59 -6.92
C THR A 80 -2.56 21.93 -6.46
N CYS A 81 -1.90 21.19 -7.36
CA CYS A 81 -0.66 20.51 -7.06
C CYS A 81 0.45 21.49 -6.66
N ASP A 82 0.95 21.33 -5.44
CA ASP A 82 2.16 21.99 -4.93
C ASP A 82 3.27 20.95 -4.81
N PRO A 83 4.47 21.17 -5.40
CA PRO A 83 5.53 20.17 -5.40
C PRO A 83 6.01 19.74 -4.01
N VAL A 84 6.05 20.65 -3.05
CA VAL A 84 6.45 20.33 -1.66
C VAL A 84 5.37 19.48 -0.99
N MET A 85 4.11 19.84 -1.19
CA MET A 85 3.01 19.08 -0.65
C MET A 85 2.82 17.73 -1.35
N LEU A 86 3.14 17.63 -2.63
CA LEU A 86 3.16 16.36 -3.34
C LEU A 86 4.11 15.37 -2.64
N GLU A 87 5.32 15.81 -2.30
CA GLU A 87 6.29 14.99 -1.57
C GLU A 87 5.81 14.65 -0.15
N VAL A 88 5.21 15.59 0.55
CA VAL A 88 4.60 15.36 1.87
C VAL A 88 3.51 14.30 1.80
N PHE A 89 2.58 14.39 0.83
CA PHE A 89 1.51 13.42 0.68
C PHE A 89 1.99 12.05 0.22
N ASN A 90 3.00 11.98 -0.67
CA ASN A 90 3.67 10.73 -1.01
C ASN A 90 4.14 10.00 0.24
N ASN A 91 4.92 10.69 1.08
CA ASN A 91 5.46 10.11 2.31
C ASN A 91 4.36 9.77 3.33
N LEU A 92 3.31 10.58 3.44
CA LEU A 92 2.19 10.31 4.34
C LEU A 92 1.45 9.02 3.92
N PHE A 93 1.10 8.87 2.63
CA PHE A 93 0.43 7.67 2.15
C PHE A 93 1.30 6.41 2.30
N MET A 94 2.60 6.50 1.99
CA MET A 94 3.55 5.40 2.21
C MET A 94 3.65 5.03 3.69
N SER A 95 3.77 6.02 4.58
CA SER A 95 3.83 5.81 6.04
C SER A 95 2.58 5.13 6.59
N ILE A 96 1.39 5.40 6.02
CA ILE A 96 0.17 4.67 6.39
C ILE A 96 0.31 3.18 6.08
N ALA A 97 0.76 2.84 4.87
CA ALA A 97 0.98 1.45 4.47
C ALA A 97 2.06 0.76 5.32
N GLU A 98 3.12 1.48 5.69
CA GLU A 98 4.15 0.98 6.62
C GLU A 98 3.59 0.68 8.00
N GLN A 99 2.78 1.58 8.57
CA GLN A 99 2.13 1.38 9.86
C GLN A 99 1.16 0.19 9.86
N MET A 100 0.45 -0.03 8.74
CA MET A 100 -0.33 -1.23 8.52
C MET A 100 0.56 -2.47 8.56
N GLY A 101 1.70 -2.45 7.86
CA GLY A 101 2.68 -3.53 7.82
C GLY A 101 3.25 -3.86 9.19
N PHE A 102 3.66 -2.86 9.97
CA PHE A 102 4.11 -3.06 11.36
C PHE A 102 3.02 -3.68 12.24
N THR A 103 1.77 -3.26 12.07
CA THR A 103 0.66 -3.86 12.81
C THR A 103 0.48 -5.33 12.42
N LEU A 104 0.53 -5.65 11.12
CA LEU A 104 0.40 -7.02 10.62
C LEU A 104 1.53 -7.91 11.16
N GLN A 105 2.78 -7.49 11.01
CA GLN A 105 3.96 -8.21 11.51
C GLN A 105 3.87 -8.53 13.00
N ASN A 106 3.46 -7.54 13.81
CA ASN A 106 3.43 -7.68 15.26
C ASN A 106 2.25 -8.51 15.78
N THR A 107 1.16 -8.62 15.01
CA THR A 107 -0.07 -9.30 15.44
C THR A 107 -0.28 -10.65 14.74
N ALA A 108 0.40 -10.92 13.62
CA ALA A 108 0.33 -12.19 12.91
C ALA A 108 0.94 -13.34 13.72
N TYR A 109 0.49 -14.54 13.40
CA TYR A 109 0.90 -15.77 14.08
C TYR A 109 1.85 -16.62 13.23
N SER A 110 1.64 -16.69 11.91
CA SER A 110 2.47 -17.54 11.03
C SER A 110 3.89 -16.98 10.85
N VAL A 111 4.84 -17.89 10.70
CA VAL A 111 6.25 -17.57 10.41
C VAL A 111 6.38 -16.79 9.10
N ASN A 112 5.57 -17.12 8.10
CA ASN A 112 5.62 -16.46 6.79
C ASN A 112 5.35 -14.96 6.91
N ILE A 113 4.31 -14.57 7.63
CA ILE A 113 3.97 -13.15 7.81
C ILE A 113 4.90 -12.49 8.84
N LYS A 114 5.08 -13.13 10.01
CA LYS A 114 5.75 -12.51 11.16
C LYS A 114 7.27 -12.39 11.01
N GLU A 115 7.91 -13.42 10.46
CA GLU A 115 9.37 -13.53 10.42
C GLU A 115 9.94 -13.36 9.01
N ARG A 116 9.30 -13.98 8.00
CA ARG A 116 9.72 -13.85 6.60
C ARG A 116 9.25 -12.55 5.96
N LEU A 117 8.32 -11.85 6.60
CA LEU A 117 7.70 -10.60 6.11
C LEU A 117 7.05 -10.77 4.73
N ASP A 118 6.51 -11.98 4.48
CA ASP A 118 5.84 -12.30 3.22
C ASP A 118 4.41 -11.77 3.23
N PHE A 119 4.31 -10.45 3.21
CA PHE A 119 3.06 -9.70 3.18
C PHE A 119 3.24 -8.35 2.52
N SER A 120 2.12 -7.71 2.20
CA SER A 120 2.09 -6.34 1.68
C SER A 120 0.85 -5.60 2.16
N CYS A 121 1.02 -4.30 2.42
CA CYS A 121 -0.06 -3.40 2.78
C CYS A 121 -0.08 -2.21 1.82
N ALA A 122 -1.28 -1.74 1.49
CA ALA A 122 -1.46 -0.67 0.52
C ALA A 122 -2.74 0.13 0.73
N VAL A 123 -2.73 1.36 0.20
CA VAL A 123 -3.84 2.32 0.18
C VAL A 123 -4.32 2.49 -1.27
N PHE A 124 -5.63 2.51 -1.46
CA PHE A 124 -6.28 2.60 -2.77
C PHE A 124 -7.31 3.73 -2.79
N ALA A 125 -7.46 4.35 -3.93
CA ALA A 125 -8.55 5.29 -4.19
C ALA A 125 -9.92 4.58 -4.22
N ALA A 126 -11.00 5.36 -4.26
CA ALA A 126 -12.37 4.84 -4.30
C ALA A 126 -12.67 3.97 -5.52
N ASP A 127 -11.95 4.12 -6.61
CA ASP A 127 -12.03 3.30 -7.84
C ASP A 127 -11.16 2.04 -7.80
N GLY A 128 -10.47 1.78 -6.69
CA GLY A 128 -9.55 0.66 -6.51
C GLY A 128 -8.16 0.88 -7.10
N GLY A 129 -7.84 2.09 -7.57
CA GLY A 129 -6.50 2.45 -8.04
C GLY A 129 -5.49 2.50 -6.88
N LEU A 130 -4.35 1.82 -7.04
CA LEU A 130 -3.27 1.85 -6.06
C LEU A 130 -2.68 3.26 -5.94
N ILE A 131 -2.67 3.81 -4.73
CA ILE A 131 -2.12 5.14 -4.44
C ILE A 131 -0.70 5.03 -3.90
N ALA A 132 -0.52 4.22 -2.86
CA ALA A 132 0.77 4.01 -2.23
C ALA A 132 0.82 2.66 -1.52
N ASN A 133 2.01 2.19 -1.33
CA ASN A 133 2.34 0.97 -0.62
C ASN A 133 3.59 1.19 0.23
N ALA A 134 3.83 0.33 1.20
CA ALA A 134 5.12 0.22 1.84
C ALA A 134 6.12 -0.54 0.92
N PRO A 135 7.43 -0.51 1.20
CA PRO A 135 8.43 -1.26 0.45
C PRO A 135 8.35 -2.78 0.76
N HIS A 136 7.26 -3.39 0.37
CA HIS A 136 6.92 -4.80 0.54
C HIS A 136 7.14 -5.61 -0.75
N ILE A 137 6.45 -6.75 -0.89
CA ILE A 137 6.63 -7.70 -1.99
C ILE A 137 6.10 -7.14 -3.32
N PRO A 138 6.92 -6.93 -4.36
CA PRO A 138 6.50 -6.28 -5.61
C PRO A 138 5.35 -6.98 -6.33
N ILE A 139 5.34 -8.33 -6.36
CA ILE A 139 4.27 -9.10 -7.01
C ILE A 139 2.91 -8.88 -6.32
N HIS A 140 2.90 -8.74 -5.00
CA HIS A 140 1.68 -8.42 -4.25
C HIS A 140 1.16 -7.04 -4.62
N LEU A 141 2.03 -6.04 -4.58
CA LEU A 141 1.67 -4.64 -4.77
C LEU A 141 1.09 -4.36 -6.15
N GLY A 142 1.71 -4.89 -7.19
CA GLY A 142 1.24 -4.72 -8.56
C GLY A 142 -0.06 -5.46 -8.89
N SER A 143 -0.45 -6.46 -8.10
CA SER A 143 -1.65 -7.27 -8.31
C SER A 143 -2.81 -6.91 -7.39
N MET A 144 -2.58 -6.30 -6.22
CA MET A 144 -3.64 -6.03 -5.24
C MET A 144 -4.72 -5.08 -5.75
N GLY A 145 -4.40 -4.12 -6.62
CA GLY A 145 -5.39 -3.25 -7.26
C GLY A 145 -6.48 -4.04 -8.00
N GLN A 146 -6.10 -5.16 -8.64
CA GLN A 146 -7.07 -6.04 -9.29
C GLN A 146 -8.02 -6.71 -8.28
N SER A 147 -7.50 -7.12 -7.11
CA SER A 147 -8.31 -7.66 -6.02
C SER A 147 -9.32 -6.64 -5.51
N VAL A 148 -8.92 -5.38 -5.33
CA VAL A 148 -9.82 -4.31 -4.89
C VAL A 148 -10.92 -4.06 -5.92
N ARG A 149 -10.58 -3.97 -7.22
CA ARG A 149 -11.56 -3.81 -8.30
C ARG A 149 -12.55 -4.97 -8.34
N THR A 150 -12.09 -6.20 -8.14
CA THR A 150 -13.00 -7.38 -8.06
C THR A 150 -14.00 -7.24 -6.91
N VAL A 151 -13.56 -6.76 -5.74
CA VAL A 151 -14.49 -6.52 -4.62
C VAL A 151 -15.49 -5.42 -4.96
N ILE A 152 -15.07 -4.33 -5.60
CA ILE A 152 -15.93 -3.24 -6.05
C ILE A 152 -16.99 -3.78 -7.02
N ASP A 153 -16.56 -4.45 -8.08
CA ASP A 153 -17.42 -4.90 -9.17
C ASP A 153 -18.44 -5.93 -8.70
N LYS A 154 -17.98 -6.93 -7.93
CA LYS A 154 -18.86 -8.01 -7.41
C LYS A 154 -19.83 -7.54 -6.33
N ASN A 155 -19.58 -6.40 -5.68
CA ASN A 155 -20.40 -5.92 -4.57
C ASN A 155 -21.01 -4.54 -4.80
N THR A 156 -21.05 -4.04 -6.02
CA THR A 156 -21.63 -2.74 -6.36
C THR A 156 -23.00 -2.53 -5.69
N GLY A 157 -23.15 -1.47 -4.91
CA GLY A 157 -24.36 -1.11 -4.17
C GLY A 157 -24.70 -2.01 -2.96
N ARG A 158 -23.82 -2.97 -2.61
CA ARG A 158 -24.05 -3.91 -1.48
C ARG A 158 -23.04 -3.78 -0.35
N ILE A 159 -21.96 -3.04 -0.56
CA ILE A 159 -20.92 -2.79 0.46
C ILE A 159 -21.50 -1.85 1.53
N LYS A 160 -21.32 -2.21 2.79
CA LYS A 160 -21.84 -1.44 3.93
C LYS A 160 -20.71 -1.05 4.88
N PRO A 161 -20.89 0.03 5.67
CA PRO A 161 -19.94 0.33 6.75
C PRO A 161 -19.71 -0.86 7.67
N GLY A 162 -18.44 -1.15 7.95
CA GLY A 162 -18.03 -2.29 8.79
C GLY A 162 -17.93 -3.62 8.04
N ASP A 163 -18.12 -3.66 6.72
CA ASP A 163 -17.84 -4.83 5.90
C ASP A 163 -16.32 -4.92 5.60
N VAL A 164 -15.79 -6.14 5.60
CA VAL A 164 -14.43 -6.47 5.15
C VAL A 164 -14.50 -7.73 4.28
N PHE A 165 -13.77 -7.73 3.18
CA PHE A 165 -13.77 -8.81 2.22
C PHE A 165 -12.44 -9.54 2.20
N VAL A 166 -12.49 -10.84 1.87
CA VAL A 166 -11.30 -11.68 1.69
C VAL A 166 -11.38 -12.46 0.41
N LEU A 167 -10.27 -12.54 -0.31
CA LEU A 167 -10.15 -13.35 -1.54
C LEU A 167 -8.70 -13.81 -1.77
N ASN A 168 -8.57 -14.91 -2.51
CA ASN A 168 -7.32 -15.40 -3.08
C ASN A 168 -7.52 -15.98 -4.48
N ASP A 169 -8.73 -15.95 -5.04
CA ASP A 169 -9.09 -16.55 -6.32
C ASP A 169 -8.27 -15.97 -7.47
N PRO A 170 -7.39 -16.77 -8.13
CA PRO A 170 -6.52 -16.29 -9.19
C PRO A 170 -7.26 -15.86 -10.46
N TYR A 171 -8.47 -16.30 -10.66
CA TYR A 171 -9.31 -15.91 -11.79
C TYR A 171 -10.15 -14.66 -11.51
N ASN A 172 -10.18 -14.24 -10.25
CA ASN A 172 -10.96 -13.10 -9.76
C ASN A 172 -10.10 -12.14 -8.91
N GLY A 173 -8.94 -11.72 -9.44
CA GLY A 173 -8.10 -10.68 -8.84
C GLY A 173 -7.05 -11.17 -7.84
N GLY A 174 -6.98 -12.47 -7.55
CA GLY A 174 -5.90 -13.10 -6.79
C GLY A 174 -4.69 -13.44 -7.67
N THR A 175 -3.68 -14.03 -7.06
CA THR A 175 -2.46 -14.49 -7.72
C THR A 175 -2.27 -15.99 -7.58
N HIS A 176 -1.92 -16.48 -6.40
CA HIS A 176 -1.95 -17.88 -6.02
C HIS A 176 -2.59 -18.04 -4.64
N LEU A 177 -3.06 -19.25 -4.32
CA LEU A 177 -3.98 -19.41 -3.19
C LEU A 177 -3.42 -19.05 -1.81
N PRO A 178 -2.12 -19.29 -1.48
CA PRO A 178 -1.58 -18.87 -0.19
C PRO A 178 -1.57 -17.36 0.05
N ASP A 179 -1.58 -16.54 -1.02
CA ASP A 179 -1.60 -15.07 -0.96
C ASP A 179 -3.01 -14.56 -0.70
N ILE A 180 -3.44 -14.60 0.56
CA ILE A 180 -4.77 -14.16 0.96
C ILE A 180 -4.82 -12.64 1.09
N THR A 181 -5.75 -12.01 0.35
CA THR A 181 -5.95 -10.56 0.38
C THR A 181 -7.18 -10.20 1.17
N VAL A 182 -7.01 -9.32 2.16
CA VAL A 182 -8.09 -8.73 2.96
C VAL A 182 -8.25 -7.26 2.57
N ILE A 183 -9.48 -6.86 2.23
CA ILE A 183 -9.81 -5.53 1.72
C ILE A 183 -10.88 -4.89 2.61
N THR A 184 -10.60 -3.69 3.08
CA THR A 184 -11.49 -2.90 3.93
C THR A 184 -11.88 -1.60 3.23
N PRO A 185 -13.18 -1.38 2.92
CA PRO A 185 -13.69 -0.11 2.46
C PRO A 185 -13.65 0.94 3.57
N VAL A 186 -13.24 2.16 3.26
CA VAL A 186 -13.21 3.30 4.19
C VAL A 186 -14.34 4.25 3.85
N PHE A 187 -15.32 4.35 4.75
CA PHE A 187 -16.49 5.22 4.57
C PHE A 187 -16.28 6.60 5.20
N GLY A 188 -16.91 7.60 4.62
CA GLY A 188 -17.08 8.92 5.24
C GLY A 188 -17.90 8.83 6.53
N ASP A 189 -17.59 9.70 7.51
CA ASP A 189 -18.32 9.75 8.78
C ASP A 189 -19.72 10.32 8.58
N SER A 190 -20.77 9.52 8.85
CA SER A 190 -22.17 9.92 8.78
C SER A 190 -22.54 11.06 9.73
N ASP A 191 -21.80 11.20 10.84
CA ASP A 191 -22.12 12.14 11.90
C ASP A 191 -21.58 13.57 11.65
N LYS A 192 -20.67 13.74 10.70
CA LYS A 192 -20.03 15.03 10.42
C LYS A 192 -20.71 15.87 9.33
N GLY A 193 -21.81 15.37 8.70
CA GLY A 193 -22.65 16.13 7.77
C GLY A 193 -21.93 16.73 6.54
N GLY A 194 -20.76 16.22 6.19
CA GLY A 194 -19.92 16.68 5.09
C GLY A 194 -20.11 15.92 3.77
N ALA A 195 -19.44 16.35 2.73
CA ALA A 195 -19.33 15.63 1.46
C ALA A 195 -18.75 14.22 1.71
N GLY A 196 -19.37 13.19 1.13
CA GLY A 196 -18.98 11.79 1.29
C GLY A 196 -19.69 11.02 2.40
N ASN A 197 -20.78 11.57 2.97
CA ASN A 197 -21.57 10.88 3.99
C ASN A 197 -22.18 9.58 3.43
N GLY A 198 -21.68 8.44 3.92
CA GLY A 198 -22.11 7.10 3.49
C GLY A 198 -21.45 6.60 2.19
N ASP A 199 -20.60 7.41 1.54
CA ASP A 199 -19.83 7.00 0.37
C ASP A 199 -18.52 6.34 0.78
N ILE A 200 -18.03 5.45 -0.08
CA ILE A 200 -16.70 4.87 0.08
C ILE A 200 -15.67 5.89 -0.42
N LEU A 201 -14.80 6.34 0.46
CA LEU A 201 -13.78 7.33 0.17
C LEU A 201 -12.48 6.71 -0.33
N PHE A 202 -12.13 5.56 0.25
CA PHE A 202 -10.87 4.85 0.02
C PHE A 202 -11.07 3.36 0.22
N TYR A 203 -10.04 2.60 -0.15
CA TYR A 203 -9.86 1.22 0.30
C TYR A 203 -8.47 1.08 0.92
N VAL A 204 -8.36 0.20 1.89
CA VAL A 204 -7.08 -0.31 2.38
C VAL A 204 -7.05 -1.82 2.21
N GLY A 205 -5.88 -2.34 1.90
CA GLY A 205 -5.71 -3.77 1.68
C GLY A 205 -4.43 -4.29 2.31
N SER A 206 -4.49 -5.51 2.81
CA SER A 206 -3.34 -6.31 3.21
C SER A 206 -3.38 -7.66 2.51
N ARG A 207 -2.24 -8.13 2.00
CA ARG A 207 -2.05 -9.46 1.45
C ARG A 207 -0.98 -10.15 2.25
N GLY A 208 -1.26 -11.37 2.72
CA GLY A 208 -0.29 -12.19 3.43
C GLY A 208 -0.21 -13.58 2.84
N HIS A 209 1.01 -14.12 2.72
CA HIS A 209 1.24 -15.50 2.33
C HIS A 209 1.02 -16.40 3.56
N HIS A 210 -0.16 -17.03 3.63
CA HIS A 210 -0.49 -17.93 4.71
C HIS A 210 0.37 -19.21 4.67
N ALA A 211 0.77 -19.69 5.81
CA ALA A 211 1.67 -20.85 5.90
C ALA A 211 1.07 -22.14 5.33
N ASP A 212 -0.25 -22.30 5.40
CA ASP A 212 -0.98 -23.42 4.81
C ASP A 212 -2.45 -23.01 4.59
N ILE A 213 -2.94 -23.19 3.38
CA ILE A 213 -4.33 -22.96 2.99
C ILE A 213 -4.98 -24.26 2.43
N GLY A 214 -4.42 -25.43 2.76
CA GLY A 214 -4.84 -26.71 2.21
C GLY A 214 -4.04 -27.15 0.97
N GLY A 215 -4.67 -27.90 0.08
CA GLY A 215 -4.00 -28.47 -1.08
C GLY A 215 -3.37 -29.84 -0.80
N ILE A 216 -2.82 -30.45 -1.84
CA ILE A 216 -2.29 -31.83 -1.76
C ILE A 216 -0.96 -31.92 -0.98
N THR A 217 -0.22 -30.83 -0.85
CA THR A 217 1.02 -30.76 -0.07
C THR A 217 0.93 -29.77 1.09
N PRO A 218 1.61 -30.04 2.23
CA PRO A 218 1.78 -29.01 3.27
C PRO A 218 2.45 -27.76 2.72
N GLY A 219 2.02 -26.59 3.21
CA GLY A 219 2.51 -25.30 2.73
C GLY A 219 1.83 -24.80 1.47
N SER A 220 0.87 -25.58 0.91
CA SER A 220 0.03 -25.15 -0.23
C SER A 220 0.81 -24.72 -1.49
N MET A 221 1.98 -25.31 -1.69
CA MET A 221 2.87 -25.05 -2.84
C MET A 221 3.23 -26.38 -3.53
N PRO A 222 2.22 -27.13 -4.05
CA PRO A 222 2.49 -28.43 -4.69
C PRO A 222 3.30 -28.24 -5.98
N PRO A 223 4.38 -29.04 -6.20
CA PRO A 223 5.19 -28.92 -7.42
C PRO A 223 4.47 -29.41 -8.69
N ASP A 224 3.49 -30.31 -8.55
CA ASP A 224 2.91 -31.06 -9.66
C ASP A 224 1.38 -30.95 -9.73
N SER A 225 0.78 -29.88 -9.19
CA SER A 225 -0.69 -29.66 -9.27
C SER A 225 -1.18 -29.63 -10.72
N LYS A 226 -2.39 -30.18 -10.94
CA LYS A 226 -3.04 -30.27 -12.24
C LYS A 226 -4.28 -29.40 -12.30
N VAL A 227 -4.87 -29.11 -11.16
CA VAL A 227 -6.03 -28.21 -10.98
C VAL A 227 -5.82 -27.35 -9.73
N VAL A 228 -6.46 -26.20 -9.70
CA VAL A 228 -6.30 -25.20 -8.63
C VAL A 228 -6.74 -25.73 -7.26
N GLU A 229 -7.70 -26.66 -7.20
CA GLU A 229 -8.15 -27.28 -5.94
C GLU A 229 -7.07 -28.10 -5.26
N GLU A 230 -6.08 -28.60 -6.02
CA GLU A 230 -4.92 -29.29 -5.47
C GLU A 230 -3.93 -28.32 -4.80
N GLU A 231 -4.04 -27.04 -5.08
CA GLU A 231 -3.18 -25.98 -4.53
C GLU A 231 -3.69 -25.41 -3.20
N GLY A 232 -4.99 -25.56 -2.91
CA GLY A 232 -5.56 -25.11 -1.63
C GLY A 232 -7.02 -24.75 -1.69
N VAL A 233 -7.45 -24.08 -0.63
CA VAL A 233 -8.82 -23.56 -0.52
C VAL A 233 -8.95 -22.26 -1.28
N LEU A 234 -9.96 -22.19 -2.16
CA LEU A 234 -10.28 -21.02 -2.96
C LEU A 234 -11.30 -20.16 -2.23
N LEU A 235 -10.97 -18.88 -2.05
CA LEU A 235 -11.81 -17.86 -1.45
C LEU A 235 -12.16 -16.81 -2.53
N ASP A 236 -13.41 -16.79 -3.00
CA ASP A 236 -13.86 -15.84 -3.99
C ASP A 236 -14.76 -14.77 -3.36
N ASN A 237 -14.19 -13.60 -3.07
CA ASN A 237 -14.94 -12.43 -2.60
C ASN A 237 -15.83 -12.72 -1.36
N VAL A 238 -15.28 -13.40 -0.36
CA VAL A 238 -16.02 -13.79 0.86
C VAL A 238 -16.07 -12.61 1.83
N LYS A 239 -17.23 -12.37 2.49
CA LYS A 239 -17.32 -11.44 3.60
C LYS A 239 -16.60 -12.01 4.83
N LEU A 240 -15.47 -11.42 5.19
CA LEU A 240 -14.69 -11.75 6.38
C LEU A 240 -15.27 -11.09 7.64
N VAL A 241 -15.69 -9.84 7.50
CA VAL A 241 -16.41 -9.08 8.52
C VAL A 241 -17.70 -8.54 7.91
N GLU A 242 -18.82 -8.63 8.60
CA GLU A 242 -20.09 -8.08 8.19
C GLU A 242 -20.66 -7.17 9.28
N GLY A 243 -20.80 -5.88 8.96
CA GLY A 243 -21.29 -4.89 9.91
C GLY A 243 -20.47 -4.86 11.22
N GLY A 244 -19.16 -4.99 11.16
CA GLY A 244 -18.25 -5.01 12.30
C GLY A 244 -18.13 -6.37 13.02
N ARG A 245 -18.79 -7.42 12.55
CA ARG A 245 -18.74 -8.77 13.17
C ARG A 245 -17.94 -9.73 12.31
N PHE A 246 -16.85 -10.26 12.86
CA PHE A 246 -16.02 -11.27 12.21
C PHE A 246 -16.82 -12.56 11.97
N GLN A 247 -16.83 -13.07 10.73
CA GLN A 247 -17.65 -14.18 10.27
C GLN A 247 -16.94 -15.54 10.46
N GLU A 248 -16.45 -15.82 11.67
CA GLU A 248 -15.61 -16.97 12.00
C GLU A 248 -16.19 -18.30 11.48
N LYS A 249 -17.46 -18.58 11.79
CA LYS A 249 -18.11 -19.84 11.38
C LYS A 249 -18.14 -20.02 9.85
N SER A 250 -18.35 -18.93 9.11
CA SER A 250 -18.34 -18.96 7.66
C SER A 250 -16.94 -19.25 7.13
N ILE A 251 -15.92 -18.58 7.67
CA ILE A 251 -14.53 -18.76 7.28
C ILE A 251 -14.04 -20.17 7.60
N VAL A 252 -14.31 -20.68 8.80
CA VAL A 252 -14.00 -22.07 9.17
C VAL A 252 -14.62 -23.05 8.19
N LYS A 253 -15.89 -22.84 7.82
CA LYS A 253 -16.57 -23.69 6.84
C LYS A 253 -15.83 -23.66 5.51
N HIS A 254 -15.43 -22.51 4.98
CA HIS A 254 -14.66 -22.44 3.72
C HIS A 254 -13.34 -23.20 3.84
N LEU A 255 -12.58 -22.97 4.94
CA LEU A 255 -11.26 -23.57 5.12
C LEU A 255 -11.31 -25.09 5.31
N THR A 256 -12.42 -25.64 5.81
CA THR A 256 -12.55 -27.06 6.17
C THR A 256 -13.38 -27.90 5.20
N SER A 257 -14.17 -27.29 4.32
CA SER A 257 -15.08 -28.04 3.42
C SER A 257 -14.54 -28.31 2.03
N ALA A 258 -13.34 -27.85 1.71
CA ALA A 258 -12.67 -28.14 0.45
C ALA A 258 -12.22 -29.61 0.38
N GLN A 259 -11.96 -30.12 -0.84
CA GLN A 259 -11.43 -31.47 -1.05
C GLN A 259 -10.10 -31.69 -0.32
N TYR A 260 -9.25 -30.67 -0.29
CA TYR A 260 -7.98 -30.64 0.43
C TYR A 260 -7.99 -29.46 1.41
N PRO A 261 -8.55 -29.64 2.61
CA PRO A 261 -8.80 -28.53 3.54
C PRO A 261 -7.50 -27.98 4.16
N ALA A 262 -7.58 -26.77 4.68
CA ALA A 262 -6.50 -26.16 5.44
C ALA A 262 -6.17 -27.01 6.68
N ARG A 263 -4.85 -27.18 6.97
CA ARG A 263 -4.37 -28.06 8.05
C ARG A 263 -4.34 -27.38 9.42
N ASN A 264 -4.18 -26.06 9.45
CA ASN A 264 -4.09 -25.29 10.69
C ASN A 264 -5.03 -24.07 10.65
N VAL A 265 -6.33 -24.34 10.80
CA VAL A 265 -7.39 -23.34 10.71
C VAL A 265 -7.25 -22.25 11.77
N ASP A 266 -6.79 -22.57 12.98
CA ASP A 266 -6.60 -21.60 14.06
C ASP A 266 -5.51 -20.57 13.68
N GLN A 267 -4.44 -21.01 13.03
CA GLN A 267 -3.40 -20.12 12.52
C GLN A 267 -3.94 -19.22 11.40
N ASN A 268 -4.72 -19.78 10.46
CA ASN A 268 -5.35 -18.98 9.41
C ASN A 268 -6.28 -17.90 9.99
N LEU A 269 -7.09 -18.25 10.98
CA LEU A 269 -7.97 -17.29 11.66
C LEU A 269 -7.20 -16.20 12.39
N ALA A 270 -6.09 -16.56 13.04
CA ALA A 270 -5.22 -15.60 13.72
C ALA A 270 -4.61 -14.59 12.71
N ASP A 271 -4.09 -15.08 11.60
CA ASP A 271 -3.51 -14.25 10.55
C ASP A 271 -4.56 -13.37 9.84
N LEU A 272 -5.76 -13.91 9.58
CA LEU A 272 -6.88 -13.11 9.03
C LEU A 272 -7.30 -11.98 9.99
N ARG A 273 -7.32 -12.24 11.30
CA ARG A 273 -7.59 -11.19 12.31
C ARG A 273 -6.47 -10.14 12.34
N ALA A 274 -5.21 -10.56 12.19
CA ALA A 274 -4.08 -9.66 12.09
C ALA A 274 -4.16 -8.76 10.84
N GLN A 275 -4.58 -9.31 9.69
CA GLN A 275 -4.82 -8.55 8.47
C GLN A 275 -5.97 -7.54 8.64
N VAL A 276 -7.06 -7.91 9.30
CA VAL A 276 -8.15 -6.97 9.65
C VAL A 276 -7.64 -5.85 10.56
N ALA A 277 -6.84 -6.17 11.59
CA ALA A 277 -6.26 -5.18 12.50
C ALA A 277 -5.29 -4.22 11.77
N ALA A 278 -4.48 -4.74 10.86
CA ALA A 278 -3.61 -3.92 10.00
C ALA A 278 -4.42 -2.95 9.13
N ASN A 279 -5.49 -3.43 8.50
CA ASN A 279 -6.37 -2.60 7.70
C ASN A 279 -7.06 -1.53 8.55
N GLU A 280 -7.53 -1.87 9.76
CA GLU A 280 -8.14 -0.91 10.69
C GLU A 280 -7.14 0.20 11.07
N ARG A 281 -5.85 -0.13 11.24
CA ARG A 281 -4.80 0.89 11.42
C ARG A 281 -4.74 1.86 10.25
N GLY A 282 -4.78 1.35 9.02
CA GLY A 282 -4.83 2.17 7.81
C GLY A 282 -6.07 3.07 7.74
N VAL A 283 -7.25 2.54 8.09
CA VAL A 283 -8.50 3.32 8.18
C VAL A 283 -8.36 4.49 9.14
N GLN A 284 -7.81 4.25 10.35
CA GLN A 284 -7.63 5.27 11.38
C GLN A 284 -6.68 6.39 10.91
N GLU A 285 -5.57 6.04 10.28
CA GLU A 285 -4.60 7.03 9.81
C GLU A 285 -5.13 7.84 8.62
N LEU A 286 -5.86 7.21 7.68
CA LEU A 286 -6.53 7.94 6.59
C LEU A 286 -7.58 8.92 7.12
N ARG A 287 -8.37 8.53 8.13
CA ARG A 287 -9.34 9.43 8.78
C ARG A 287 -8.66 10.62 9.44
N LYS A 288 -7.55 10.41 10.17
CA LYS A 288 -6.75 11.49 10.75
C LYS A 288 -6.24 12.45 9.66
N MET A 289 -5.80 11.91 8.53
CA MET A 289 -5.36 12.72 7.40
C MET A 289 -6.49 13.58 6.84
N VAL A 290 -7.69 13.00 6.66
CA VAL A 290 -8.89 13.72 6.23
C VAL A 290 -9.31 14.79 7.25
N ASP A 291 -9.27 14.47 8.55
CA ASP A 291 -9.56 15.43 9.61
C ASP A 291 -8.56 16.60 9.63
N HIS A 292 -7.30 16.36 9.26
CA HIS A 292 -6.25 17.39 9.26
C HIS A 292 -6.24 18.26 8.01
N TYR A 293 -6.35 17.65 6.83
CA TYR A 293 -6.20 18.34 5.54
C TYR A 293 -7.53 18.65 4.83
N GLY A 294 -8.61 17.96 5.20
CA GLY A 294 -9.88 17.97 4.48
C GLY A 294 -9.93 16.92 3.37
N LEU A 295 -11.13 16.38 3.11
CA LEU A 295 -11.35 15.30 2.16
C LEU A 295 -10.95 15.69 0.73
N ASP A 296 -11.36 16.88 0.28
CA ASP A 296 -11.09 17.36 -1.09
C ASP A 296 -9.59 17.45 -1.37
N VAL A 297 -8.79 17.89 -0.39
CA VAL A 297 -7.34 17.98 -0.50
C VAL A 297 -6.73 16.59 -0.55
N VAL A 298 -7.15 15.67 0.32
CA VAL A 298 -6.64 14.28 0.32
C VAL A 298 -6.92 13.60 -1.02
N HIS A 299 -8.14 13.70 -1.54
CA HIS A 299 -8.51 13.16 -2.85
C HIS A 299 -7.70 13.79 -4.00
N ALA A 300 -7.51 15.11 -3.98
CA ALA A 300 -6.72 15.80 -5.00
C ALA A 300 -5.27 15.29 -5.00
N TYR A 301 -4.64 15.17 -3.83
CA TYR A 301 -3.27 14.67 -3.74
C TYR A 301 -3.13 13.18 -4.04
N MET A 302 -4.14 12.35 -3.79
CA MET A 302 -4.16 10.97 -4.32
C MET A 302 -4.06 10.97 -5.86
N GLY A 303 -4.81 11.85 -6.54
CA GLY A 303 -4.71 12.06 -7.97
C GLY A 303 -3.32 12.54 -8.39
N HIS A 304 -2.80 13.57 -7.75
CA HIS A 304 -1.48 14.16 -8.07
C HIS A 304 -0.32 13.17 -7.90
N VAL A 305 -0.36 12.31 -6.89
CA VAL A 305 0.64 11.24 -6.69
C VAL A 305 0.63 10.25 -7.85
N GLN A 306 -0.56 9.86 -8.34
CA GLN A 306 -0.67 9.00 -9.51
C GLN A 306 -0.24 9.71 -10.80
N ASP A 307 -0.63 10.97 -10.99
CA ASP A 307 -0.28 11.74 -12.18
C ASP A 307 1.24 11.98 -12.27
N ASN A 308 1.91 12.19 -11.14
CA ASN A 308 3.37 12.28 -11.07
C ASN A 308 4.05 10.98 -11.49
N ALA A 309 3.53 9.84 -11.01
CA ALA A 309 4.05 8.54 -11.40
C ALA A 309 3.79 8.24 -12.88
N GLU A 310 2.61 8.60 -13.40
CA GLU A 310 2.27 8.49 -14.82
C GLU A 310 3.23 9.31 -15.68
N GLU A 311 3.45 10.59 -15.37
CA GLU A 311 4.36 11.46 -16.13
C GLU A 311 5.80 10.93 -16.09
N SER A 312 6.25 10.41 -14.96
CA SER A 312 7.58 9.81 -14.82
C SER A 312 7.75 8.60 -15.76
N VAL A 313 6.75 7.73 -15.86
CA VAL A 313 6.78 6.60 -16.81
C VAL A 313 6.67 7.09 -18.26
N ARG A 314 5.87 8.13 -18.56
CA ARG A 314 5.80 8.72 -19.90
C ARG A 314 7.15 9.28 -20.36
N ARG A 315 7.95 9.87 -19.47
CA ARG A 315 9.33 10.31 -19.78
C ARG A 315 10.24 9.13 -20.13
N VAL A 316 10.09 8.01 -19.45
CA VAL A 316 10.80 6.77 -19.78
C VAL A 316 10.38 6.27 -21.17
N ILE A 317 9.08 6.26 -21.47
CA ILE A 317 8.52 5.87 -22.77
C ILE A 317 9.09 6.73 -23.90
N ASP A 318 9.37 8.01 -23.68
CA ASP A 318 9.90 8.91 -24.72
C ASP A 318 11.25 8.44 -25.29
N VAL A 319 12.07 7.75 -24.48
CA VAL A 319 13.41 7.29 -24.87
C VAL A 319 13.48 5.81 -25.27
N LEU A 320 12.49 5.00 -24.90
CA LEU A 320 12.43 3.58 -25.22
C LEU A 320 12.09 3.34 -26.69
N LYS A 321 12.44 2.16 -27.21
CA LYS A 321 12.18 1.73 -28.59
C LYS A 321 11.33 0.46 -28.61
N ASP A 322 10.59 0.29 -29.70
CA ASP A 322 9.86 -0.95 -29.96
C ASP A 322 10.79 -2.16 -29.90
N GLY A 323 10.27 -3.25 -29.38
CA GLY A 323 11.03 -4.49 -29.32
C GLY A 323 10.12 -5.69 -29.08
N GLU A 324 10.69 -6.86 -29.28
CA GLU A 324 10.01 -8.13 -28.98
C GLU A 324 11.00 -9.12 -28.39
N PHE A 325 10.49 -10.02 -27.58
CA PHE A 325 11.28 -11.09 -27.00
C PHE A 325 10.43 -12.36 -26.83
N THR A 326 11.07 -13.50 -26.97
CA THR A 326 10.47 -14.82 -26.68
C THR A 326 11.35 -15.48 -25.65
N TYR A 327 10.80 -15.67 -24.47
CA TYR A 327 11.46 -16.35 -23.34
C TYR A 327 11.06 -17.83 -23.34
N PRO A 328 11.98 -18.76 -23.61
CA PRO A 328 11.70 -20.18 -23.49
C PRO A 328 11.79 -20.63 -22.03
N MET A 329 10.79 -21.37 -21.57
CA MET A 329 10.78 -22.00 -20.24
C MET A 329 11.27 -23.47 -20.37
N ASP A 330 11.80 -24.02 -19.29
CA ASP A 330 12.46 -25.34 -19.29
C ASP A 330 11.52 -26.48 -19.70
N GLU A 331 10.22 -26.37 -19.40
CA GLU A 331 9.21 -27.37 -19.78
C GLU A 331 8.69 -27.22 -21.22
N GLY A 332 9.29 -26.33 -21.99
CA GLY A 332 9.03 -26.12 -23.43
C GLY A 332 7.89 -25.17 -23.75
N SER A 333 7.28 -24.49 -22.77
CA SER A 333 6.42 -23.34 -23.03
C SER A 333 7.24 -22.09 -23.31
N VAL A 334 6.58 -21.06 -23.84
CA VAL A 334 7.22 -19.77 -24.12
C VAL A 334 6.36 -18.62 -23.61
N VAL A 335 7.00 -17.62 -23.05
CA VAL A 335 6.43 -16.30 -22.83
C VAL A 335 6.90 -15.40 -23.96
N LYS A 336 5.98 -14.89 -24.75
CA LYS A 336 6.28 -13.97 -25.85
C LYS A 336 5.70 -12.61 -25.54
N VAL A 337 6.48 -11.56 -25.74
CA VAL A 337 6.01 -10.17 -25.62
C VAL A 337 6.55 -9.32 -26.77
N LYS A 338 5.65 -8.50 -27.31
CA LYS A 338 5.98 -7.41 -28.24
C LYS A 338 5.58 -6.10 -27.60
N ILE A 339 6.53 -5.17 -27.50
CA ILE A 339 6.30 -3.84 -26.93
C ILE A 339 6.35 -2.83 -28.07
N THR A 340 5.30 -2.01 -28.19
CA THR A 340 5.23 -0.91 -29.16
C THR A 340 4.94 0.40 -28.44
N PHE A 341 5.59 1.48 -28.87
CA PHE A 341 5.46 2.79 -28.27
C PHE A 341 4.78 3.79 -29.18
N ASP A 342 3.64 4.32 -28.78
CA ASP A 342 3.07 5.51 -29.40
C ASP A 342 3.74 6.76 -28.82
N LYS A 343 4.72 7.31 -29.54
CA LYS A 343 5.46 8.51 -29.13
C LYS A 343 4.60 9.76 -29.07
N ARG A 344 3.50 9.82 -29.82
CA ARG A 344 2.58 10.96 -29.80
C ARG A 344 1.70 10.95 -28.56
N ALA A 345 1.13 9.79 -28.21
CA ALA A 345 0.34 9.59 -27.02
C ALA A 345 1.21 9.36 -25.78
N ARG A 346 2.54 9.14 -25.97
CA ARG A 346 3.49 8.76 -24.91
C ARG A 346 3.01 7.53 -24.14
N GLY A 347 2.54 6.52 -24.87
CA GLY A 347 1.98 5.29 -24.35
C GLY A 347 2.72 4.06 -24.87
N ALA A 348 2.54 2.93 -24.20
CA ALA A 348 3.10 1.65 -24.56
C ALA A 348 1.99 0.60 -24.68
N THR A 349 2.13 -0.31 -25.67
CA THR A 349 1.30 -1.52 -25.74
C THR A 349 2.20 -2.73 -25.53
N LEU A 350 1.86 -3.54 -24.53
CA LEU A 350 2.47 -4.82 -24.22
C LEU A 350 1.57 -5.92 -24.76
N ASP A 351 1.98 -6.53 -25.87
CA ASP A 351 1.22 -7.59 -26.55
C ASP A 351 1.89 -8.95 -26.32
N PHE A 352 1.21 -9.82 -25.58
CA PHE A 352 1.66 -11.18 -25.27
C PHE A 352 1.11 -12.23 -26.26
N THR A 353 0.62 -11.82 -27.41
CA THR A 353 0.17 -12.74 -28.47
C THR A 353 1.32 -13.64 -28.94
N GLY A 354 1.07 -14.93 -28.93
CA GLY A 354 2.08 -15.97 -29.24
C GLY A 354 2.73 -16.59 -28.00
N THR A 355 2.36 -16.15 -26.80
CA THR A 355 2.61 -16.91 -25.55
C THR A 355 1.90 -18.27 -25.62
N SER A 356 2.52 -19.32 -25.05
CA SER A 356 1.95 -20.66 -25.02
C SER A 356 0.54 -20.69 -24.45
N ALA A 357 -0.30 -21.59 -24.97
CA ALA A 357 -1.60 -21.87 -24.40
C ALA A 357 -1.49 -22.30 -22.94
N GLN A 358 -2.57 -22.14 -22.19
CA GLN A 358 -2.75 -22.67 -20.83
C GLN A 358 -2.26 -24.12 -20.74
N ARG A 359 -1.50 -24.42 -19.70
CA ARG A 359 -0.85 -25.74 -19.52
C ARG A 359 -1.52 -26.53 -18.40
N PRO A 360 -1.47 -27.87 -18.46
CA PRO A 360 -1.89 -28.73 -17.35
C PRO A 360 -0.78 -28.83 -16.28
N THR A 361 -0.06 -27.73 -16.04
CA THR A 361 0.99 -27.56 -15.04
C THR A 361 0.77 -26.23 -14.31
N ASN A 362 1.32 -26.10 -13.12
CA ASN A 362 1.12 -24.94 -12.24
C ASN A 362 1.92 -23.68 -12.62
N PHE A 363 2.56 -23.67 -13.78
CA PHE A 363 3.26 -22.50 -14.32
C PHE A 363 2.35 -21.47 -15.01
N ASN A 364 1.03 -21.70 -15.05
CA ASN A 364 0.16 -20.65 -15.52
C ASN A 364 0.16 -19.47 -14.52
N ALA A 365 0.10 -18.25 -15.03
CA ALA A 365 0.09 -17.05 -14.22
C ALA A 365 -1.17 -16.21 -14.52
N PRO A 366 -1.93 -15.77 -13.52
CA PRO A 366 -3.06 -14.86 -13.74
C PRO A 366 -2.62 -13.52 -14.34
N THR A 367 -3.50 -12.82 -15.03
CA THR A 367 -3.22 -11.49 -15.60
C THR A 367 -2.77 -10.47 -14.56
N ALA A 368 -3.20 -10.63 -13.30
CA ALA A 368 -2.73 -9.81 -12.17
C ALA A 368 -1.22 -9.91 -11.97
N VAL A 369 -0.62 -11.09 -12.17
CA VAL A 369 0.82 -11.33 -12.12
C VAL A 369 1.54 -10.60 -13.26
N VAL A 370 0.99 -10.65 -14.47
CA VAL A 370 1.56 -9.95 -15.65
C VAL A 370 1.58 -8.44 -15.42
N ARG A 371 0.50 -7.88 -14.87
CA ARG A 371 0.43 -6.45 -14.53
C ARG A 371 1.43 -6.07 -13.46
N ALA A 372 1.61 -6.92 -12.44
CA ALA A 372 2.61 -6.69 -11.39
C ALA A 372 4.04 -6.69 -11.95
N ALA A 373 4.38 -7.64 -12.82
CA ALA A 373 5.68 -7.70 -13.48
C ALA A 373 5.93 -6.44 -14.35
N ALA A 374 4.94 -6.00 -15.11
CA ALA A 374 5.04 -4.78 -15.91
C ALA A 374 5.21 -3.53 -15.03
N LEU A 375 4.42 -3.40 -13.96
CA LEU A 375 4.55 -2.30 -12.99
C LEU A 375 5.97 -2.24 -12.42
N TYR A 376 6.50 -3.38 -12.00
CA TYR A 376 7.86 -3.49 -11.48
C TYR A 376 8.89 -3.04 -12.53
N VAL A 377 8.83 -3.58 -13.76
CA VAL A 377 9.77 -3.25 -14.84
C VAL A 377 9.75 -1.76 -15.13
N PHE A 378 8.59 -1.17 -15.41
CA PHE A 378 8.52 0.25 -15.74
C PHE A 378 8.92 1.14 -14.57
N ARG A 379 8.59 0.77 -13.33
CA ARG A 379 9.03 1.50 -12.13
C ARG A 379 10.55 1.51 -11.96
N THR A 380 11.23 0.39 -12.24
CA THR A 380 12.69 0.31 -12.14
C THR A 380 13.43 1.16 -13.19
N LEU A 381 12.76 1.53 -14.27
CA LEU A 381 13.32 2.41 -15.31
C LEU A 381 13.18 3.90 -14.98
N VAL A 382 12.37 4.24 -13.97
CA VAL A 382 12.24 5.63 -13.49
C VAL A 382 13.38 5.93 -12.54
N GLY A 383 14.17 6.97 -12.85
CA GLY A 383 15.32 7.38 -12.03
C GLY A 383 14.96 8.19 -10.78
N ASP A 384 13.70 8.57 -10.61
CA ASP A 384 13.21 9.36 -9.49
C ASP A 384 12.62 8.48 -8.39
N ASP A 385 12.62 9.01 -7.16
CA ASP A 385 12.00 8.35 -6.01
C ASP A 385 10.48 8.63 -5.99
N ILE A 386 9.74 7.84 -6.77
CA ILE A 386 8.28 7.88 -6.82
C ILE A 386 7.69 6.62 -6.18
N PRO A 387 6.52 6.68 -5.54
CA PRO A 387 5.83 5.47 -5.08
C PRO A 387 5.46 4.57 -6.26
N MET A 388 5.49 3.26 -6.03
CA MET A 388 4.97 2.28 -6.99
C MET A 388 3.45 2.29 -6.88
N ASN A 389 2.76 2.91 -7.84
CA ASN A 389 1.31 3.02 -7.85
C ASN A 389 0.72 2.83 -9.27
N ASP A 390 -0.61 2.82 -9.35
CA ASP A 390 -1.32 2.61 -10.62
C ASP A 390 -1.05 3.71 -11.66
N GLY A 391 -0.57 4.89 -11.26
CA GLY A 391 -0.09 5.93 -12.19
C GLY A 391 0.97 5.41 -13.15
N CYS A 392 1.86 4.53 -12.67
CA CYS A 392 2.88 3.89 -13.52
C CYS A 392 2.28 3.04 -14.66
N LEU A 393 1.07 2.51 -14.48
CA LEU A 393 0.39 1.66 -15.47
C LEU A 393 -0.60 2.42 -16.37
N LYS A 394 -0.97 3.66 -16.03
CA LYS A 394 -1.91 4.46 -16.85
C LYS A 394 -1.49 4.59 -18.33
N PRO A 395 -0.19 4.81 -18.68
CA PRO A 395 0.23 4.89 -20.08
C PRO A 395 0.41 3.53 -20.76
N ILE A 396 0.08 2.41 -20.10
CA ILE A 396 0.35 1.05 -20.59
C ILE A 396 -0.93 0.31 -20.94
N THR A 397 -1.02 -0.17 -22.15
CA THR A 397 -2.10 -1.05 -22.63
C THR A 397 -1.61 -2.49 -22.66
N PHE A 398 -2.42 -3.41 -22.15
CA PHE A 398 -2.12 -4.84 -22.14
C PHE A 398 -2.98 -5.59 -23.14
N ILE A 399 -2.35 -6.44 -23.96
CA ILE A 399 -3.01 -7.44 -24.80
C ILE A 399 -2.51 -8.81 -24.33
N VAL A 400 -3.34 -9.52 -23.58
CA VAL A 400 -3.06 -10.86 -23.06
C VAL A 400 -4.17 -11.77 -23.60
N PRO A 401 -3.87 -12.67 -24.53
CA PRO A 401 -4.90 -13.55 -25.11
C PRO A 401 -5.54 -14.48 -24.07
N ASP A 402 -6.85 -14.55 -24.08
CA ASP A 402 -7.60 -15.49 -23.22
C ASP A 402 -7.17 -16.94 -23.48
N GLY A 403 -7.05 -17.72 -22.41
CA GLY A 403 -6.66 -19.13 -22.49
C GLY A 403 -5.17 -19.37 -22.80
N CYS A 404 -4.34 -18.33 -22.84
CA CYS A 404 -2.89 -18.52 -22.77
C CYS A 404 -2.45 -18.73 -21.33
N MET A 405 -1.20 -19.18 -21.11
CA MET A 405 -0.66 -19.43 -19.77
C MET A 405 -0.56 -18.16 -18.89
N LEU A 406 -0.71 -16.97 -19.46
CA LEU A 406 -0.72 -15.68 -18.75
C LEU A 406 -2.15 -15.11 -18.51
N ALA A 407 -3.18 -15.83 -18.99
CA ALA A 407 -4.60 -15.57 -18.74
C ALA A 407 -5.34 -16.90 -18.67
N PRO A 408 -5.00 -17.75 -17.68
CA PRO A 408 -5.61 -19.06 -17.56
C PRO A 408 -7.07 -18.97 -17.10
N SER A 409 -7.84 -19.96 -17.49
CA SER A 409 -9.23 -20.17 -17.05
C SER A 409 -9.29 -21.29 -16.02
N TYR A 410 -10.26 -21.18 -15.08
CA TYR A 410 -10.55 -22.24 -14.14
C TYR A 410 -10.75 -23.61 -14.88
N PRO A 411 -10.24 -24.72 -14.36
CA PRO A 411 -9.53 -24.92 -13.09
C PRO A 411 -7.99 -25.00 -13.22
N ALA A 412 -7.36 -24.25 -14.11
CA ALA A 412 -5.93 -24.34 -14.37
C ALA A 412 -5.10 -24.03 -13.10
N PRO A 413 -4.11 -24.84 -12.73
CA PRO A 413 -3.26 -24.58 -11.57
C PRO A 413 -2.33 -23.40 -11.85
N VAL A 414 -1.96 -22.64 -10.80
CA VAL A 414 -1.25 -21.36 -10.94
C VAL A 414 -0.15 -21.13 -9.88
N VAL A 415 0.06 -22.05 -8.97
CA VAL A 415 0.88 -21.78 -7.78
C VAL A 415 2.30 -21.37 -8.12
N ALA A 416 2.96 -22.00 -9.09
CA ALA A 416 4.29 -21.63 -9.55
C ALA A 416 4.28 -20.42 -10.49
N GLY A 417 3.14 -20.06 -11.05
CA GLY A 417 2.99 -18.86 -11.88
C GLY A 417 3.31 -17.57 -11.14
N ASN A 418 2.94 -17.49 -9.87
CA ASN A 418 3.24 -16.34 -9.01
C ASN A 418 4.73 -16.22 -8.68
N VAL A 419 5.46 -17.31 -8.64
CA VAL A 419 6.87 -17.38 -8.21
C VAL A 419 7.82 -17.47 -9.41
N GLU A 420 7.57 -18.41 -10.31
CA GLU A 420 8.45 -18.73 -11.43
C GLU A 420 8.11 -17.91 -12.67
N THR A 421 6.88 -18.03 -13.17
CA THR A 421 6.46 -17.39 -14.43
C THR A 421 6.48 -15.86 -14.30
N SER A 422 6.23 -15.29 -13.12
CA SER A 422 6.35 -13.85 -12.88
C SER A 422 7.74 -13.30 -13.22
N GLN A 423 8.78 -14.05 -12.87
CA GLN A 423 10.16 -13.70 -13.17
C GLN A 423 10.49 -13.88 -14.65
N CYS A 424 9.97 -14.96 -15.27
CA CYS A 424 10.11 -15.16 -16.71
C CYS A 424 9.44 -14.03 -17.51
N VAL A 425 8.27 -13.54 -17.06
CA VAL A 425 7.60 -12.35 -17.65
C VAL A 425 8.45 -11.09 -17.48
N THR A 426 9.03 -10.89 -16.30
CA THR A 426 9.93 -9.75 -16.02
C THR A 426 11.16 -9.78 -16.95
N ASP A 427 11.81 -10.94 -17.06
CA ASP A 427 12.96 -11.11 -17.97
C ASP A 427 12.58 -10.93 -19.44
N ALA A 428 11.39 -11.41 -19.85
CA ALA A 428 10.89 -11.20 -21.21
C ALA A 428 10.65 -9.71 -21.51
N LEU A 429 10.14 -8.96 -20.56
CA LEU A 429 9.95 -7.51 -20.68
C LEU A 429 11.29 -6.77 -20.79
N TYR A 430 12.27 -7.07 -19.95
CA TYR A 430 13.61 -6.48 -20.04
C TYR A 430 14.30 -6.86 -21.35
N GLY A 431 14.14 -8.12 -21.80
CA GLY A 431 14.66 -8.59 -23.08
C GLY A 431 14.07 -7.82 -24.27
N ALA A 432 12.74 -7.61 -24.28
CA ALA A 432 12.04 -6.84 -25.31
C ALA A 432 12.44 -5.35 -25.31
N LEU A 433 12.66 -4.76 -24.12
CA LEU A 433 13.11 -3.37 -24.00
C LEU A 433 14.59 -3.17 -24.33
N GLY A 434 15.40 -4.22 -24.20
CA GLY A 434 16.84 -4.16 -24.47
C GLY A 434 17.62 -3.24 -23.52
N VAL A 435 17.12 -3.01 -22.31
CA VAL A 435 17.65 -2.04 -21.33
C VAL A 435 18.49 -2.68 -20.23
N MET A 436 18.32 -3.98 -20.00
CA MET A 436 18.99 -4.72 -18.93
C MET A 436 19.21 -6.17 -19.38
N ALA A 437 20.30 -6.79 -18.94
CA ALA A 437 20.48 -8.22 -19.08
C ALA A 437 19.45 -8.97 -18.25
N ALA A 438 19.01 -10.15 -18.73
CA ALA A 438 18.15 -11.03 -17.98
C ALA A 438 18.81 -11.46 -16.66
N SER A 439 17.99 -11.77 -15.67
CA SER A 439 18.43 -12.29 -14.39
C SER A 439 18.89 -13.74 -14.50
N GLN A 440 19.23 -14.38 -13.36
CA GLN A 440 19.50 -15.82 -13.29
C GLN A 440 18.22 -16.68 -13.43
N GLY A 441 17.14 -16.15 -13.94
CA GLY A 441 15.84 -16.79 -13.96
C GLY A 441 15.24 -16.91 -12.56
N THR A 442 14.77 -18.10 -12.18
CA THR A 442 14.05 -18.31 -10.91
C THR A 442 14.90 -18.96 -9.80
N MET A 443 16.22 -19.04 -9.96
CA MET A 443 17.14 -19.66 -9.00
C MET A 443 17.19 -18.99 -7.62
N ASN A 444 16.64 -17.82 -7.47
CA ASN A 444 16.48 -17.11 -6.20
C ASN A 444 15.41 -17.73 -5.28
N ASN A 445 14.60 -18.66 -5.78
CA ASN A 445 13.59 -19.37 -5.03
C ASN A 445 13.95 -20.86 -4.93
N PHE A 446 14.76 -21.20 -3.93
CA PHE A 446 15.21 -22.57 -3.69
C PHE A 446 14.49 -23.16 -2.47
N THR A 447 13.68 -24.19 -2.71
CA THR A 447 12.91 -24.89 -1.68
C THR A 447 13.37 -26.34 -1.58
N PHE A 448 13.58 -26.84 -0.35
CA PHE A 448 13.97 -28.22 -0.08
C PHE A 448 13.40 -28.75 1.23
#